data_ca234dd7826e5e2b8cfed3c1dd71e2cb
#
_entry.id   ca234dd7826e5e2b8cfed3c1dd71e2cb
#
_cell.length_a   1.000
_cell.length_b   1.000
_cell.length_c   1.000
_cell.angle_alpha   90.00
_cell.angle_beta   90.00
_cell.angle_gamma   90.00
#
_symmetry.space_group_name_H-M   'P 1'
#
loop_
_entity.id
_entity.type
_entity.pdbx_description
1 polymer ?
#
loop_
_entity_poly.entity_id
_entity_poly.type
_entity_poly.pdbx_seq_one_letter_code
_entity_poly.pdbx_strand_id
1 'polypeptide(L)'
;MAHSMTVHEAIPITDDDVHRSLDSVGRRVQDSILDPWLEAVTVEMLRNLYRDMRVVRRIDAEGVALQRQGQLGLWAPCQGQEAAQVGAGRALASGDFVFPSYREHGFLYVRGGEPSEFVRMWRAEELSAYDPAIR
;
A
#
# COMPACT_ATOMS: atom_id res chain seq x y z
N MET A 1 -28.49 19.42 -29.78
CA MET A 1 -28.58 17.94 -29.73
C MET A 1 -27.79 17.50 -28.50
N ALA A 2 -28.48 17.12 -27.45
CA ALA A 2 -27.85 16.63 -26.21
C ALA A 2 -27.46 15.17 -26.41
N HIS A 3 -26.15 14.87 -26.31
CA HIS A 3 -25.66 13.49 -26.26
C HIS A 3 -26.08 12.89 -24.91
N SER A 4 -27.04 11.97 -24.95
CA SER A 4 -27.35 11.09 -23.81
C SER A 4 -26.16 10.22 -23.51
N MET A 5 -25.44 10.50 -22.41
CA MET A 5 -24.48 9.54 -21.85
C MET A 5 -25.28 8.36 -21.33
N THR A 6 -25.17 7.23 -22.02
CA THR A 6 -25.66 5.96 -21.54
C THR A 6 -24.81 5.58 -20.32
N VAL A 7 -25.42 5.60 -19.15
CA VAL A 7 -24.79 5.04 -17.94
C VAL A 7 -24.66 3.55 -18.23
N HIS A 8 -23.42 3.04 -18.40
CA HIS A 8 -23.19 1.62 -18.44
C HIS A 8 -23.61 1.06 -17.08
N GLU A 9 -24.63 0.22 -17.11
CA GLU A 9 -25.05 -0.55 -15.95
C GLU A 9 -23.84 -1.34 -15.45
N ALA A 10 -23.43 -1.11 -14.19
CA ALA A 10 -22.29 -1.82 -13.62
C ALA A 10 -22.59 -3.33 -13.62
N ILE A 11 -21.73 -4.10 -14.25
CA ILE A 11 -21.82 -5.56 -14.21
C ILE A 11 -21.68 -5.98 -12.75
N PRO A 12 -22.65 -6.68 -12.15
CA PRO A 12 -22.53 -7.09 -10.76
C PRO A 12 -21.35 -8.05 -10.61
N ILE A 13 -20.42 -7.71 -9.71
CA ILE A 13 -19.31 -8.59 -9.34
C ILE A 13 -19.89 -9.72 -8.49
N THR A 14 -19.72 -10.94 -8.95
CA THR A 14 -20.13 -12.16 -8.22
C THR A 14 -18.95 -12.70 -7.41
N ASP A 15 -19.19 -13.60 -6.46
CA ASP A 15 -18.12 -14.28 -5.71
C ASP A 15 -17.14 -15.04 -6.61
N ASP A 16 -17.59 -15.49 -7.76
CA ASP A 16 -16.78 -16.20 -8.77
C ASP A 16 -15.82 -15.26 -9.52
N ASP A 17 -16.09 -13.95 -9.52
CA ASP A 17 -15.21 -12.93 -10.12
C ASP A 17 -14.11 -12.47 -9.16
N VAL A 18 -14.11 -12.94 -7.91
CA VAL A 18 -13.14 -12.52 -6.88
C VAL A 18 -12.06 -13.58 -6.69
N HIS A 19 -10.87 -13.30 -7.21
CA HIS A 19 -9.69 -14.12 -6.98
C HIS A 19 -9.14 -13.93 -5.57
N ARG A 20 -9.00 -15.04 -4.83
CA ARG A 20 -8.49 -14.99 -3.45
C ARG A 20 -7.60 -16.18 -3.14
N SER A 21 -6.53 -15.96 -2.42
CA SER A 21 -5.65 -17.01 -1.91
C SER A 21 -5.94 -17.43 -0.47
N LEU A 22 -6.79 -16.66 0.24
CA LEU A 22 -7.18 -16.91 1.63
C LEU A 22 -8.69 -16.70 1.78
N ASP A 23 -9.31 -17.50 2.63
CA ASP A 23 -10.70 -17.30 3.07
C ASP A 23 -10.77 -16.23 4.20
N SER A 24 -11.98 -15.96 4.67
CA SER A 24 -12.24 -14.96 5.73
C SER A 24 -11.64 -15.31 7.10
N VAL A 25 -11.20 -16.55 7.29
CA VAL A 25 -10.55 -17.02 8.51
C VAL A 25 -9.06 -17.31 8.32
N GLY A 26 -8.50 -16.91 7.16
CA GLY A 26 -7.08 -17.00 6.85
C GLY A 26 -6.60 -18.38 6.39
N ARG A 27 -7.49 -19.27 5.97
CA ARG A 27 -7.12 -20.57 5.40
C ARG A 27 -6.83 -20.44 3.91
N ARG A 28 -5.85 -21.19 3.46
CA ARG A 28 -5.49 -21.25 2.03
C ARG A 28 -6.68 -21.74 1.20
N VAL A 29 -7.01 -20.97 0.17
CA VAL A 29 -7.99 -21.33 -0.87
C VAL A 29 -7.22 -21.56 -2.17
N GLN A 30 -7.58 -22.59 -2.93
CA GLN A 30 -7.02 -22.81 -4.26
C GLN A 30 -7.67 -21.84 -5.24
N ASP A 31 -6.84 -21.23 -6.08
CA ASP A 31 -7.27 -20.32 -7.13
C ASP A 31 -6.35 -20.52 -8.34
N SER A 32 -6.96 -20.96 -9.45
CA SER A 32 -6.21 -21.33 -10.67
C SER A 32 -5.42 -20.16 -11.30
N ILE A 33 -5.81 -18.93 -11.02
CA ILE A 33 -5.13 -17.73 -11.53
C ILE A 33 -4.00 -17.29 -10.59
N LEU A 34 -4.22 -17.38 -9.27
CA LEU A 34 -3.24 -16.93 -8.29
C LEU A 34 -2.19 -17.98 -7.95
N ASP A 35 -2.56 -19.27 -7.96
CA ASP A 35 -1.68 -20.35 -7.52
C ASP A 35 -0.33 -20.41 -8.23
N PRO A 36 -0.23 -20.25 -9.57
CA PRO A 36 1.06 -20.23 -10.25
C PRO A 36 2.02 -19.13 -9.76
N TRP A 37 1.48 -17.98 -9.36
CA TRP A 37 2.27 -16.87 -8.81
C TRP A 37 2.73 -17.10 -7.38
N LEU A 38 2.07 -18.01 -6.66
CA LEU A 38 2.35 -18.30 -5.26
C LEU A 38 3.35 -19.46 -5.07
N GLU A 39 3.64 -20.22 -6.12
CA GLU A 39 4.58 -21.36 -6.05
C GLU A 39 5.98 -20.98 -5.57
N ALA A 40 6.47 -19.79 -5.95
CA ALA A 40 7.77 -19.28 -5.54
C ALA A 40 7.77 -18.55 -4.19
N VAL A 41 6.61 -18.38 -3.55
CA VAL A 41 6.47 -17.62 -2.29
C VAL A 41 6.90 -18.48 -1.12
N THR A 42 8.00 -18.10 -0.48
CA THR A 42 8.54 -18.79 0.70
C THR A 42 7.91 -18.27 2.01
N VAL A 43 8.03 -19.08 3.08
CA VAL A 43 7.62 -18.65 4.42
C VAL A 43 8.39 -17.42 4.88
N GLU A 44 9.66 -17.29 4.50
CA GLU A 44 10.47 -16.12 4.82
C GLU A 44 9.93 -14.86 4.11
N MET A 45 9.58 -14.95 2.84
CA MET A 45 8.93 -13.85 2.10
C MET A 45 7.64 -13.41 2.81
N LEU A 46 6.79 -14.36 3.20
CA LEU A 46 5.55 -14.04 3.92
C LEU A 46 5.81 -13.35 5.27
N ARG A 47 6.82 -13.79 6.02
CA ARG A 47 7.22 -13.14 7.27
C ARG A 47 7.73 -11.71 7.04
N ASN A 48 8.49 -11.49 5.99
CA ASN A 48 8.99 -10.17 5.63
C ASN A 48 7.84 -9.24 5.20
N LEU A 49 6.94 -9.71 4.35
CA LEU A 49 5.74 -8.96 3.98
C LEU A 49 4.89 -8.59 5.21
N TYR A 50 4.66 -9.56 6.11
CA TYR A 50 3.93 -9.30 7.35
C TYR A 50 4.63 -8.27 8.24
N ARG A 51 5.96 -8.37 8.40
CA ARG A 51 6.76 -7.39 9.15
C ARG A 51 6.59 -5.99 8.57
N ASP A 52 6.73 -5.87 7.26
CA ASP A 52 6.58 -4.58 6.57
C ASP A 52 5.19 -4.00 6.77
N MET A 53 4.14 -4.78 6.61
CA MET A 53 2.76 -4.34 6.90
C MET A 53 2.59 -3.88 8.35
N ARG A 54 3.22 -4.56 9.31
CA ARG A 54 3.19 -4.16 10.73
C ARG A 54 3.90 -2.83 10.97
N VAL A 55 5.03 -2.60 10.29
CA VAL A 55 5.76 -1.33 10.38
C VAL A 55 4.93 -0.21 9.75
N VAL A 56 4.38 -0.43 8.55
CA VAL A 56 3.51 0.55 7.88
C VAL A 56 2.30 0.92 8.75
N ARG A 57 1.65 -0.07 9.38
CA ARG A 57 0.56 0.15 10.34
C ARG A 57 1.02 1.01 11.52
N ARG A 58 2.23 0.80 12.01
CA ARG A 58 2.78 1.59 13.12
C ARG A 58 3.07 3.03 12.69
N ILE A 59 3.66 3.23 11.52
CA ILE A 59 3.90 4.57 10.95
C ILE A 59 2.58 5.32 10.83
N ASP A 60 1.56 4.68 10.29
CA ASP A 60 0.24 5.28 10.10
C ASP A 60 -0.42 5.67 11.45
N ALA A 61 -0.34 4.79 12.44
CA ALA A 61 -0.86 5.06 13.77
C ALA A 61 -0.16 6.25 14.45
N GLU A 62 1.15 6.35 14.30
CA GLU A 62 1.94 7.49 14.82
C GLU A 62 1.58 8.79 14.09
N GLY A 63 1.43 8.74 12.74
CA GLY A 63 0.99 9.90 11.96
C GLY A 63 -0.36 10.45 12.42
N VAL A 64 -1.33 9.57 12.64
CA VAL A 64 -2.65 9.93 13.19
C VAL A 64 -2.52 10.52 14.60
N ALA A 65 -1.66 9.94 15.45
CA ALA A 65 -1.44 10.45 16.81
C ALA A 65 -0.82 11.85 16.81
N LEU A 66 0.19 12.07 15.97
CA LEU A 66 0.84 13.37 15.80
C LEU A 66 -0.12 14.43 15.26
N GLN A 67 -0.99 14.06 14.30
CA GLN A 67 -2.03 14.96 13.81
C GLN A 67 -2.99 15.38 14.92
N ARG A 68 -3.48 14.41 15.72
CA ARG A 68 -4.38 14.71 16.86
C ARG A 68 -3.74 15.59 17.93
N GLN A 69 -2.42 15.56 18.04
CA GLN A 69 -1.65 16.42 18.96
C GLN A 69 -1.31 17.79 18.35
N GLY A 70 -1.76 18.09 17.14
CA GLY A 70 -1.44 19.31 16.42
C GLY A 70 0.03 19.40 15.95
N GLN A 71 0.77 18.29 15.99
CA GLN A 71 2.14 18.21 15.49
C GLN A 71 2.22 18.11 13.96
N LEU A 72 1.15 17.63 13.33
CA LEU A 72 0.96 17.60 11.88
C LEU A 72 -0.31 18.36 11.54
N GLY A 73 -0.25 19.18 10.48
CA GLY A 73 -1.43 19.87 9.96
C GLY A 73 -2.42 18.91 9.30
N LEU A 74 -1.89 17.89 8.64
CA LEU A 74 -2.64 16.85 7.95
C LEU A 74 -1.89 15.52 8.07
N TRP A 75 -2.62 14.43 8.03
CA TRP A 75 -2.12 13.08 7.78
C TRP A 75 -3.16 12.32 6.97
N ALA A 76 -2.74 11.63 5.91
CA ALA A 76 -3.62 10.79 5.10
C ALA A 76 -3.49 9.33 5.54
N PRO A 77 -4.41 8.79 6.36
CA PRO A 77 -4.29 7.42 6.85
C PRO A 77 -4.32 6.39 5.73
N CYS A 78 -3.45 5.37 5.83
CA CYS A 78 -3.40 4.25 4.91
C CYS A 78 -3.86 2.92 5.55
N GLN A 79 -4.42 2.97 6.74
CA GLN A 79 -4.92 1.79 7.44
C GLN A 79 -5.90 0.98 6.58
N GLY A 80 -5.64 -0.32 6.46
CA GLY A 80 -6.38 -1.25 5.60
C GLY A 80 -5.80 -1.39 4.19
N GLN A 81 -4.82 -0.58 3.81
CA GLN A 81 -4.16 -0.62 2.49
C GLN A 81 -2.75 -1.21 2.55
N GLU A 82 -2.28 -1.66 3.73
CA GLU A 82 -0.90 -2.10 3.93
C GLU A 82 -0.51 -3.23 3.00
N ALA A 83 -1.39 -4.23 2.82
CA ALA A 83 -1.09 -5.37 1.95
C ALA A 83 -0.94 -4.96 0.48
N ALA A 84 -1.81 -4.06 -0.01
CA ALA A 84 -1.72 -3.57 -1.37
C ALA A 84 -0.44 -2.77 -1.61
N GLN A 85 -0.10 -1.87 -0.69
CA GLN A 85 1.08 -1.01 -0.83
C GLN A 85 2.39 -1.78 -0.67
N VAL A 86 2.48 -2.63 0.36
CA VAL A 86 3.67 -3.46 0.61
C VAL A 86 3.85 -4.49 -0.49
N GLY A 87 2.78 -5.18 -0.89
CA GLY A 87 2.83 -6.18 -1.96
C GLY A 87 3.28 -5.57 -3.28
N ALA A 88 2.66 -4.48 -3.72
CA ALA A 88 3.05 -3.79 -4.94
C ALA A 88 4.50 -3.27 -4.87
N GLY A 89 4.90 -2.65 -3.75
CA GLY A 89 6.25 -2.12 -3.59
C GLY A 89 7.34 -3.18 -3.60
N ARG A 90 7.05 -4.38 -3.06
CA ARG A 90 7.99 -5.51 -3.08
C ARG A 90 8.03 -6.25 -4.42
N ALA A 91 7.00 -6.13 -5.25
CA ALA A 91 6.95 -6.74 -6.58
C ALA A 91 7.75 -5.96 -7.63
N LEU A 92 8.05 -4.69 -7.40
CA LEU A 92 8.80 -3.87 -8.34
C LEU A 92 10.29 -4.20 -8.36
N ALA A 93 10.87 -4.11 -9.54
CA ALA A 93 12.32 -4.16 -9.72
C ALA A 93 13.00 -2.86 -9.25
N SER A 94 14.31 -2.91 -9.03
CA SER A 94 15.09 -1.76 -8.54
C SER A 94 15.12 -0.57 -9.51
N GLY A 95 14.89 -0.82 -10.82
CA GLY A 95 14.86 0.21 -11.85
C GLY A 95 13.47 0.81 -12.12
N ASP A 96 12.43 0.28 -11.49
CA ASP A 96 11.07 0.76 -11.70
C ASP A 96 10.81 2.08 -10.99
N PHE A 97 10.03 2.94 -11.64
CA PHE A 97 9.62 4.23 -11.10
C PHE A 97 8.21 4.15 -10.52
N VAL A 98 7.99 4.89 -9.43
CA VAL A 98 6.70 5.03 -8.78
C VAL A 98 6.34 6.50 -8.69
N PHE A 99 5.09 6.80 -8.99
CA PHE A 99 4.51 8.13 -8.86
C PHE A 99 3.42 8.11 -7.79
N PRO A 100 3.80 8.16 -6.49
CA PRO A 100 2.84 8.10 -5.41
C PRO A 100 1.99 9.37 -5.38
N SER A 101 0.76 9.24 -4.89
CA SER A 101 -0.06 10.42 -4.60
C SER A 101 0.22 10.95 -3.19
N TYR A 102 -0.70 10.79 -2.27
CA TYR A 102 -0.54 11.36 -0.91
C TYR A 102 -0.71 10.32 0.21
N ARG A 103 -0.99 9.07 -0.12
CA ARG A 103 -1.35 8.03 0.86
C ARG A 103 -0.41 6.83 0.85
N GLU A 104 0.52 6.76 -0.07
CA GLU A 104 1.34 5.58 -0.36
C GLU A 104 2.57 5.48 0.55
N HIS A 105 2.39 5.72 1.86
CA HIS A 105 3.47 5.66 2.86
C HIS A 105 4.12 4.27 2.94
N GLY A 106 3.31 3.22 2.82
CA GLY A 106 3.80 1.84 2.82
C GLY A 106 4.68 1.54 1.61
N PHE A 107 4.32 2.11 0.47
CA PHE A 107 5.09 1.98 -0.75
C PHE A 107 6.46 2.66 -0.60
N LEU A 108 6.49 3.90 -0.13
CA LEU A 108 7.72 4.63 0.13
C LEU A 108 8.61 3.90 1.14
N TYR A 109 8.02 3.37 2.22
CA TYR A 109 8.75 2.62 3.24
C TYR A 109 9.47 1.40 2.64
N VAL A 110 8.77 0.55 1.90
CA VAL A 110 9.39 -0.69 1.35
C VAL A 110 10.40 -0.43 0.24
N ARG A 111 10.40 0.78 -0.31
CA ARG A 111 11.41 1.27 -1.26
C ARG A 111 12.60 1.95 -0.57
N GLY A 112 12.67 1.92 0.75
CA GLY A 112 13.79 2.44 1.53
C GLY A 112 13.60 3.84 2.08
N GLY A 113 12.38 4.42 1.97
CA GLY A 113 12.07 5.71 2.58
C GLY A 113 12.06 5.63 4.11
N GLU A 114 12.68 6.62 4.76
CA GLU A 114 12.73 6.70 6.22
C GLU A 114 11.42 7.28 6.79
N PRO A 115 10.78 6.64 7.77
CA PRO A 115 9.52 7.12 8.35
C PRO A 115 9.57 8.55 8.89
N SER A 116 10.71 9.00 9.40
CA SER A 116 10.92 10.35 9.86
C SER A 116 10.76 11.39 8.74
N GLU A 117 11.16 11.07 7.52
CA GLU A 117 11.02 11.96 6.37
C GLU A 117 9.54 12.11 5.97
N PHE A 118 8.71 11.08 6.14
CA PHE A 118 7.27 11.19 5.90
C PHE A 118 6.64 12.20 6.86
N VAL A 119 7.03 12.16 8.14
CA VAL A 119 6.56 13.12 9.14
C VAL A 119 7.00 14.54 8.78
N ARG A 120 8.26 14.75 8.39
CA ARG A 120 8.78 16.05 7.99
C ARG A 120 8.03 16.62 6.78
N MET A 121 7.76 15.81 5.78
CA MET A 121 6.97 16.18 4.60
C MET A 121 5.57 16.70 5.00
N TRP A 122 4.89 16.00 5.92
CA TRP A 122 3.56 16.38 6.39
C TRP A 122 3.56 17.56 7.39
N ARG A 123 4.73 17.93 7.92
CA ARG A 123 4.94 19.15 8.69
C ARG A 123 5.23 20.37 7.82
N ALA A 124 5.31 20.19 6.50
CA ALA A 124 5.76 21.19 5.55
C ALA A 124 7.16 21.77 5.89
N GLU A 125 8.01 20.94 6.50
CA GLU A 125 9.42 21.29 6.72
C GLU A 125 10.19 21.21 5.40
N GLU A 126 11.28 21.94 5.29
CA GLU A 126 12.14 21.90 4.11
C GLU A 126 12.67 20.47 3.89
N LEU A 127 12.41 19.92 2.70
CA LEU A 127 12.80 18.55 2.33
C LEU A 127 14.28 18.46 1.92
N SER A 128 15.18 19.04 2.73
CA SER A 128 16.62 19.03 2.45
C SER A 128 17.24 17.62 2.48
N ALA A 129 16.53 16.64 3.03
CA ALA A 129 16.97 15.24 3.13
C ALA A 129 16.20 14.28 2.22
N TYR A 130 15.35 14.77 1.33
CA TYR A 130 14.72 13.92 0.33
C TYR A 130 15.81 13.38 -0.61
N ASP A 131 16.01 12.06 -0.58
CA ASP A 131 16.92 11.40 -1.51
C ASP A 131 16.16 11.06 -2.81
N PRO A 132 16.46 11.73 -3.93
CA PRO A 132 15.82 11.44 -5.21
C PRO A 132 16.24 10.07 -5.77
N ALA A 133 17.22 9.38 -5.16
CA ALA A 133 17.62 8.03 -5.53
C ALA A 133 16.69 6.94 -4.95
N ILE A 134 15.77 7.26 -4.05
CA ILE A 134 14.67 6.38 -3.65
C ILE A 134 13.74 6.24 -4.86
N ARG A 135 13.92 5.16 -5.61
CA ARG A 135 13.20 4.86 -6.84
C ARG A 135 12.14 3.79 -6.60
#